data_08e0f8ab25be8e9ceaccf3270c0b7893
#
_entry.id   08e0f8ab25be8e9ceaccf3270c0b7893
#
_cell.length_a   1.000
_cell.length_b   1.000
_cell.length_c   1.000
_cell.angle_alpha   90.00
_cell.angle_beta   90.00
_cell.angle_gamma   90.00
#
_symmetry.space_group_name_H-M   'P 1'
#
loop_
_entity.id
_entity.type
_entity.pdbx_description
1 polymer ?
#
loop_
_entity_poly.entity_id
_entity_poly.type
_entity_poly.pdbx_seq_one_letter_code
_entity_poly.pdbx_strand_id
1 'polypeptide(L)'
;MWNFSKILEICGFQISKLKSDETKIVFHLKQRRVTARCPKCKDRTNIIHGFSPSRKIKHGTILGKTCLLIIRPRRFHCFKCNSVFTENIVTKPYEQATLKHKQEVIFNLSDRSFSSGTKKYKVSYNTQRRWLNELTADKLFDFKKEEKDNKPFVLGIDEVSFAGRQMVTTIGNITDHKLKGILNSKRKDELKRVLRSFSPKIKSLISEVVIDMCPLYLMAVKQVLPNTAIVVDHFHIIQDANKRIDGTRYLLQDIHKKKIPRYILTKNKEDLIGQQIHYLADIIKEYP
;
A
#
# COMPACT_ATOMS: atom_id res chain seq x y z
N MET A 1 22.32 -33.79 -9.62
CA MET A 1 20.88 -33.61 -9.97
C MET A 1 20.41 -32.28 -9.37
N TRP A 2 20.04 -31.28 -10.20
CA TRP A 2 19.62 -29.95 -9.75
C TRP A 2 18.35 -30.05 -8.91
N ASN A 3 18.37 -29.46 -7.72
CA ASN A 3 17.22 -29.50 -6.81
C ASN A 3 16.21 -28.39 -7.15
N PHE A 4 15.48 -28.55 -8.24
CA PHE A 4 14.46 -27.59 -8.69
C PHE A 4 13.43 -27.19 -7.61
N SER A 5 13.19 -28.07 -6.62
CA SER A 5 12.30 -27.73 -5.50
C SER A 5 12.82 -26.58 -4.65
N LYS A 6 14.15 -26.40 -4.54
CA LYS A 6 14.76 -25.24 -3.85
C LYS A 6 14.60 -23.98 -4.67
N ILE A 7 14.85 -24.06 -5.98
CA ILE A 7 14.70 -22.92 -6.91
C ILE A 7 13.25 -22.41 -6.94
N LEU A 8 12.31 -23.34 -6.92
CA LEU A 8 10.87 -23.02 -6.90
C LEU A 8 10.35 -22.67 -5.50
N GLU A 9 11.18 -22.75 -4.45
CA GLU A 9 10.76 -22.50 -3.06
C GLU A 9 9.56 -23.36 -2.60
N ILE A 10 9.43 -24.59 -3.15
CA ILE A 10 8.39 -25.55 -2.80
C ILE A 10 8.92 -26.62 -1.85
N CYS A 11 9.30 -26.20 -0.65
CA CYS A 11 9.84 -27.09 0.37
C CYS A 11 8.85 -28.23 0.70
N GLY A 12 9.38 -29.46 0.86
CA GLY A 12 8.59 -30.64 1.19
C GLY A 12 7.99 -31.38 0.01
N PHE A 13 8.18 -30.90 -1.21
CA PHE A 13 7.72 -31.55 -2.43
C PHE A 13 8.86 -32.03 -3.31
N GLN A 14 8.56 -33.06 -4.10
CA GLN A 14 9.41 -33.58 -5.16
C GLN A 14 8.69 -33.39 -6.49
N ILE A 15 9.44 -33.02 -7.53
CA ILE A 15 8.92 -32.95 -8.90
C ILE A 15 8.94 -34.34 -9.47
N SER A 16 7.77 -34.88 -9.80
CA SER A 16 7.63 -36.23 -10.40
C SER A 16 7.60 -36.18 -11.93
N LYS A 17 7.14 -35.06 -12.50
CA LYS A 17 7.07 -34.89 -13.97
C LYS A 17 7.14 -33.39 -14.30
N LEU A 18 7.83 -33.06 -15.38
CA LEU A 18 7.91 -31.75 -15.98
C LEU A 18 7.32 -31.79 -17.40
N LYS A 19 6.46 -30.83 -17.73
CA LYS A 19 6.01 -30.55 -19.07
C LYS A 19 6.20 -29.07 -19.37
N SER A 20 6.61 -28.72 -20.57
CA SER A 20 6.73 -27.34 -21.02
C SER A 20 6.18 -27.20 -22.42
N ASP A 21 5.49 -26.09 -22.68
CA ASP A 21 5.12 -25.64 -24.01
C ASP A 21 5.57 -24.18 -24.22
N GLU A 22 5.10 -23.52 -25.26
CA GLU A 22 5.50 -22.13 -25.56
C GLU A 22 5.06 -21.13 -24.50
N THR A 23 3.96 -21.39 -23.79
CA THR A 23 3.28 -20.41 -22.89
C THR A 23 3.34 -20.78 -21.42
N LYS A 24 3.59 -22.05 -21.09
CA LYS A 24 3.55 -22.53 -19.70
C LYS A 24 4.55 -23.64 -19.41
N ILE A 25 4.95 -23.73 -18.17
CA ILE A 25 5.75 -24.80 -17.59
C ILE A 25 4.92 -25.45 -16.48
N VAL A 26 4.73 -26.76 -16.54
CA VAL A 26 3.89 -27.52 -15.62
C VAL A 26 4.73 -28.51 -14.83
N PHE A 27 4.77 -28.32 -13.52
CA PHE A 27 5.43 -29.22 -12.56
C PHE A 27 4.39 -30.10 -11.87
N HIS A 28 4.49 -31.40 -12.03
CA HIS A 28 3.72 -32.34 -11.22
C HIS A 28 4.45 -32.61 -9.92
N LEU A 29 3.79 -32.33 -8.80
CA LEU A 29 4.38 -32.41 -7.48
C LEU A 29 3.90 -33.68 -6.73
N LYS A 30 4.83 -34.28 -5.99
CA LYS A 30 4.57 -35.35 -5.03
C LYS A 30 5.13 -34.95 -3.67
N GLN A 31 4.38 -35.17 -2.60
CA GLN A 31 4.84 -34.94 -1.24
C GLN A 31 6.01 -35.88 -0.89
N ARG A 32 7.04 -35.34 -0.27
CA ARG A 32 8.17 -36.16 0.26
C ARG A 32 7.82 -36.83 1.58
N ARG A 33 7.03 -36.15 2.42
CA ARG A 33 6.63 -36.68 3.74
C ARG A 33 5.66 -37.84 3.57
N VAL A 34 5.86 -38.92 4.33
CA VAL A 34 4.98 -40.09 4.37
C VAL A 34 3.85 -39.89 5.37
N THR A 35 4.05 -39.08 6.40
CA THR A 35 3.09 -38.82 7.47
C THR A 35 2.46 -37.44 7.38
N ALA A 36 1.23 -37.30 7.91
CA ALA A 36 0.56 -36.03 8.10
C ALA A 36 0.14 -35.82 9.55
N ARG A 37 0.00 -34.55 9.96
CA ARG A 37 -0.45 -34.18 11.31
C ARG A 37 -1.94 -33.89 11.27
N CYS A 38 -2.69 -34.57 12.13
CA CYS A 38 -4.13 -34.36 12.26
C CYS A 38 -4.44 -32.92 12.71
N PRO A 39 -5.31 -32.19 12.02
CA PRO A 39 -5.66 -30.82 12.41
C PRO A 39 -6.47 -30.77 13.71
N LYS A 40 -7.20 -31.84 14.06
CA LYS A 40 -8.06 -31.93 15.24
C LYS A 40 -7.28 -32.26 16.53
N CYS A 41 -6.60 -33.41 16.58
CA CYS A 41 -5.89 -33.86 17.79
C CYS A 41 -4.37 -33.66 17.74
N LYS A 42 -3.81 -33.10 16.63
CA LYS A 42 -2.39 -32.84 16.40
C LYS A 42 -1.50 -34.10 16.33
N ASP A 43 -2.06 -35.29 16.41
CA ASP A 43 -1.34 -36.54 16.31
C ASP A 43 -0.86 -36.82 14.87
N ARG A 44 0.15 -37.66 14.69
CA ARG A 44 0.70 -38.02 13.38
C ARG A 44 0.05 -39.32 12.90
N THR A 45 -0.30 -39.36 11.64
CA THR A 45 -0.79 -40.56 10.94
C THR A 45 -0.08 -40.74 9.58
N ASN A 46 0.12 -41.97 9.18
CA ASN A 46 0.63 -42.39 7.88
C ASN A 46 -0.44 -43.08 7.03
N ILE A 47 -1.66 -43.23 7.55
CA ILE A 47 -2.71 -44.00 6.89
C ILE A 47 -3.43 -43.14 5.88
N ILE A 48 -3.22 -43.48 4.61
CA ILE A 48 -3.87 -42.83 3.50
C ILE A 48 -5.26 -43.43 3.29
N HIS A 49 -6.29 -42.60 3.48
CA HIS A 49 -7.69 -42.96 3.24
C HIS A 49 -8.10 -42.79 1.76
N GLY A 50 -7.27 -42.06 0.96
CA GLY A 50 -7.55 -41.77 -0.44
C GLY A 50 -6.91 -40.51 -0.92
N PHE A 51 -7.42 -39.93 -2.00
CA PHE A 51 -6.91 -38.72 -2.62
C PHE A 51 -8.03 -37.73 -2.91
N SER A 52 -7.73 -36.46 -2.74
CA SER A 52 -8.57 -35.37 -3.22
C SER A 52 -8.36 -35.13 -4.73
N PRO A 53 -9.27 -34.43 -5.42
CA PRO A 53 -9.07 -34.03 -6.81
C PRO A 53 -7.75 -33.29 -7.02
N SER A 54 -7.15 -33.49 -8.20
CA SER A 54 -5.93 -32.78 -8.58
C SER A 54 -6.17 -31.27 -8.62
N ARG A 55 -5.25 -30.52 -8.01
CA ARG A 55 -5.27 -29.05 -7.98
C ARG A 55 -4.21 -28.49 -8.92
N LYS A 56 -4.61 -27.48 -9.70
CA LYS A 56 -3.74 -26.71 -10.58
C LYS A 56 -3.53 -25.34 -9.94
N ILE A 57 -2.28 -25.00 -9.60
CA ILE A 57 -1.90 -23.84 -8.81
C ILE A 57 -0.91 -23.00 -9.61
N LYS A 58 -1.18 -21.70 -9.78
CA LYS A 58 -0.26 -20.74 -10.39
C LYS A 58 0.89 -20.45 -9.42
N HIS A 59 2.14 -20.43 -9.92
CA HIS A 59 3.34 -20.27 -9.07
C HIS A 59 4.29 -19.16 -9.54
N GLY A 60 3.87 -18.30 -10.42
CA GLY A 60 4.67 -17.21 -10.98
C GLY A 60 4.99 -17.41 -12.44
N THR A 61 6.04 -16.77 -12.91
CA THR A 61 6.55 -16.89 -14.28
C THR A 61 8.02 -17.35 -14.27
N ILE A 62 8.39 -18.18 -15.23
CA ILE A 62 9.75 -18.66 -15.44
C ILE A 62 10.07 -18.47 -16.92
N LEU A 63 11.10 -17.70 -17.25
CA LEU A 63 11.48 -17.40 -18.65
C LEU A 63 10.29 -16.90 -19.49
N GLY A 64 9.46 -16.02 -18.93
CA GLY A 64 8.28 -15.49 -19.59
C GLY A 64 7.07 -16.45 -19.68
N LYS A 65 7.23 -17.72 -19.30
CA LYS A 65 6.15 -18.72 -19.32
C LYS A 65 5.46 -18.82 -17.96
N THR A 66 4.14 -19.04 -17.96
CA THR A 66 3.38 -19.25 -16.71
C THR A 66 3.80 -20.55 -16.05
N CYS A 67 4.25 -20.48 -14.80
CA CYS A 67 4.58 -21.66 -13.99
C CYS A 67 3.31 -22.20 -13.30
N LEU A 68 3.03 -23.47 -13.50
CA LEU A 68 1.89 -24.20 -12.94
C LEU A 68 2.38 -25.40 -12.12
N LEU A 69 1.82 -25.53 -10.93
CA LEU A 69 2.01 -26.70 -10.08
C LEU A 69 0.77 -27.56 -10.12
N ILE A 70 0.93 -28.84 -10.40
CA ILE A 70 -0.15 -29.84 -10.33
C ILE A 70 0.15 -30.77 -9.16
N ILE A 71 -0.78 -30.83 -8.21
CA ILE A 71 -0.66 -31.70 -7.03
C ILE A 71 -2.00 -32.41 -6.79
N ARG A 72 -1.93 -33.69 -6.45
CA ARG A 72 -3.06 -34.47 -5.98
C ARG A 72 -2.91 -34.70 -4.48
N PRO A 73 -3.64 -33.94 -3.61
CA PRO A 73 -3.51 -34.04 -2.16
C PRO A 73 -3.99 -35.40 -1.68
N ARG A 74 -3.30 -35.94 -0.68
CA ARG A 74 -3.71 -37.19 -0.01
C ARG A 74 -4.72 -36.87 1.09
N ARG A 75 -5.65 -37.77 1.32
CA ARG A 75 -6.54 -37.78 2.46
C ARG A 75 -6.03 -38.79 3.46
N PHE A 76 -5.94 -38.42 4.72
CA PHE A 76 -5.45 -39.26 5.81
C PHE A 76 -6.58 -39.59 6.78
N HIS A 77 -6.51 -40.76 7.40
CA HIS A 77 -7.33 -41.16 8.51
C HIS A 77 -6.52 -41.10 9.82
N CYS A 78 -7.08 -40.46 10.84
CA CYS A 78 -6.47 -40.36 12.16
C CYS A 78 -7.19 -41.35 13.13
N PHE A 79 -6.51 -42.40 13.56
CA PHE A 79 -7.09 -43.36 14.46
C PHE A 79 -7.41 -42.79 15.84
N LYS A 80 -6.59 -41.83 16.33
CA LYS A 80 -6.76 -41.29 17.68
C LYS A 80 -8.09 -40.54 17.87
N CYS A 81 -8.55 -39.81 16.85
CA CYS A 81 -9.80 -39.04 16.91
C CYS A 81 -10.81 -39.43 15.82
N ASN A 82 -10.54 -40.51 15.10
CA ASN A 82 -11.39 -41.08 14.04
C ASN A 82 -11.78 -40.03 12.94
N SER A 83 -10.91 -39.05 12.66
CA SER A 83 -11.18 -38.04 11.68
C SER A 83 -10.46 -38.28 10.35
N VAL A 84 -11.13 -37.97 9.25
CA VAL A 84 -10.51 -37.94 7.91
C VAL A 84 -10.22 -36.50 7.53
N PHE A 85 -9.00 -36.22 7.06
CA PHE A 85 -8.58 -34.90 6.66
C PHE A 85 -7.67 -34.91 5.44
N THR A 86 -7.62 -33.77 4.71
CA THR A 86 -6.70 -33.60 3.59
C THR A 86 -5.39 -32.98 4.08
N GLU A 87 -4.27 -33.47 3.59
CA GLU A 87 -2.95 -32.92 3.92
C GLU A 87 -2.80 -31.45 3.45
N ASN A 88 -1.96 -30.70 4.16
CA ASN A 88 -1.58 -29.35 3.73
C ASN A 88 -0.69 -29.42 2.49
N ILE A 89 -0.97 -28.56 1.54
CA ILE A 89 -0.19 -28.38 0.31
C ILE A 89 0.40 -26.95 0.28
N VAL A 90 0.99 -26.57 -0.85
CA VAL A 90 1.63 -25.25 -1.02
C VAL A 90 0.71 -24.02 -0.92
N THR A 91 -0.61 -24.23 -0.90
CA THR A 91 -1.62 -23.18 -0.78
C THR A 91 -2.70 -23.56 0.24
N LYS A 92 -3.42 -22.57 0.75
CA LYS A 92 -4.63 -22.80 1.54
C LYS A 92 -5.71 -23.55 0.71
N PRO A 93 -6.70 -24.17 1.37
CA PRO A 93 -7.85 -24.73 0.68
C PRO A 93 -8.47 -23.71 -0.29
N TYR A 94 -8.90 -24.17 -1.47
CA TYR A 94 -9.51 -23.35 -2.53
C TYR A 94 -8.63 -22.28 -3.21
N GLU A 95 -7.43 -21.98 -2.70
CA GLU A 95 -6.50 -21.06 -3.36
C GLU A 95 -5.83 -21.70 -4.58
N GLN A 96 -5.88 -21.01 -5.72
CA GLN A 96 -5.30 -21.45 -7.01
C GLN A 96 -4.00 -20.71 -7.36
N ALA A 97 -3.42 -19.98 -6.40
CA ALA A 97 -2.17 -19.25 -6.58
C ALA A 97 -1.31 -19.34 -5.32
N THR A 98 -0.01 -19.50 -5.48
CA THR A 98 0.94 -19.43 -4.36
C THR A 98 1.16 -17.98 -3.94
N LEU A 99 1.69 -17.78 -2.72
CA LEU A 99 2.09 -16.46 -2.24
C LEU A 99 3.08 -15.78 -3.20
N LYS A 100 4.04 -16.53 -3.72
CA LYS A 100 5.02 -16.04 -4.69
C LYS A 100 4.37 -15.47 -5.96
N HIS A 101 3.37 -16.18 -6.50
CA HIS A 101 2.62 -15.67 -7.66
C HIS A 101 1.81 -14.41 -7.32
N LYS A 102 1.16 -14.37 -6.16
CA LYS A 102 0.45 -13.17 -5.69
C LYS A 102 1.40 -11.99 -5.58
N GLN A 103 2.57 -12.18 -4.96
CA GLN A 103 3.60 -11.14 -4.81
C GLN A 103 4.12 -10.65 -6.16
N GLU A 104 4.40 -11.56 -7.11
CA GLU A 104 4.85 -11.20 -8.45
C GLU A 104 3.81 -10.35 -9.20
N VAL A 105 2.54 -10.75 -9.15
CA VAL A 105 1.44 -9.99 -9.79
C VAL A 105 1.33 -8.59 -9.17
N ILE A 106 1.35 -8.48 -7.84
CA ILE A 106 1.19 -7.20 -7.14
C ILE A 106 2.41 -6.30 -7.29
N PHE A 107 3.63 -6.86 -7.25
CA PHE A 107 4.85 -6.10 -7.49
C PHE A 107 4.86 -5.46 -8.89
N ASN A 108 4.40 -6.18 -9.91
CA ASN A 108 4.28 -5.64 -11.26
C ASN A 108 3.17 -4.57 -11.42
N LEU A 109 2.30 -4.38 -10.42
CA LEU A 109 1.32 -3.28 -10.43
C LEU A 109 1.91 -1.94 -9.95
N SER A 110 3.10 -1.92 -9.35
CA SER A 110 3.78 -0.67 -8.95
C SER A 110 3.97 0.28 -10.14
N ASP A 111 4.28 -0.29 -11.32
CA ASP A 111 4.56 0.48 -12.53
C ASP A 111 3.49 0.34 -13.62
N ARG A 112 2.38 -0.36 -13.33
CA ARG A 112 1.38 -0.72 -14.34
C ARG A 112 -0.04 -0.68 -13.79
N SER A 113 -1.02 -0.51 -14.70
CA SER A 113 -2.42 -0.58 -14.34
C SER A 113 -2.89 -2.02 -14.07
N PHE A 114 -3.97 -2.18 -13.31
CA PHE A 114 -4.66 -3.47 -13.12
C PHE A 114 -5.07 -4.12 -14.45
N SER A 115 -5.46 -3.31 -15.45
CA SER A 115 -5.81 -3.82 -16.79
C SER A 115 -4.62 -4.49 -17.46
N SER A 116 -3.43 -3.90 -17.37
CA SER A 116 -2.18 -4.50 -17.86
C SER A 116 -1.86 -5.81 -17.13
N GLY A 117 -2.04 -5.83 -15.80
CA GLY A 117 -1.88 -7.04 -14.99
C GLY A 117 -2.85 -8.15 -15.39
N THR A 118 -4.11 -7.80 -15.71
CA THR A 118 -5.12 -8.76 -16.19
C THR A 118 -4.69 -9.40 -17.50
N LYS A 119 -4.21 -8.61 -18.45
CA LYS A 119 -3.72 -9.12 -19.75
C LYS A 119 -2.51 -10.03 -19.59
N LYS A 120 -1.52 -9.62 -18.79
CA LYS A 120 -0.25 -10.35 -18.60
C LYS A 120 -0.44 -11.66 -17.81
N TYR A 121 -1.11 -11.61 -16.66
CA TYR A 121 -1.20 -12.74 -15.72
C TYR A 121 -2.50 -13.53 -15.82
N LYS A 122 -3.44 -13.08 -16.63
CA LYS A 122 -4.79 -13.68 -16.75
C LYS A 122 -5.44 -13.84 -15.38
N VAL A 123 -5.39 -12.76 -14.58
CA VAL A 123 -5.97 -12.63 -13.24
C VAL A 123 -6.95 -11.46 -13.26
N SER A 124 -8.19 -11.68 -12.85
CA SER A 124 -9.22 -10.64 -12.87
C SER A 124 -8.87 -9.45 -11.94
N TYR A 125 -9.38 -8.27 -12.26
CA TYR A 125 -9.23 -7.04 -11.47
C TYR A 125 -9.56 -7.27 -9.98
N ASN A 126 -10.72 -7.88 -9.70
CA ASN A 126 -11.16 -8.13 -8.32
C ASN A 126 -10.20 -9.07 -7.56
N THR A 127 -9.62 -10.05 -8.23
CA THR A 127 -8.62 -10.95 -7.63
C THR A 127 -7.32 -10.21 -7.33
N GLN A 128 -6.84 -9.39 -8.26
CA GLN A 128 -5.64 -8.56 -8.04
C GLN A 128 -5.85 -7.59 -6.89
N ARG A 129 -7.00 -6.88 -6.83
CA ARG A 129 -7.36 -5.98 -5.74
C ARG A 129 -7.39 -6.68 -4.38
N ARG A 130 -8.00 -7.88 -4.33
CA ARG A 130 -8.02 -8.71 -3.10
C ARG A 130 -6.61 -9.10 -2.67
N TRP A 131 -5.74 -9.53 -3.59
CA TRP A 131 -4.35 -9.88 -3.28
C TRP A 131 -3.53 -8.66 -2.84
N LEU A 132 -3.74 -7.50 -3.45
CA LEU A 132 -3.13 -6.25 -3.00
C LEU A 132 -3.49 -5.99 -1.54
N ASN A 133 -4.78 -6.00 -1.21
CA ASN A 133 -5.25 -5.79 0.17
C ASN A 133 -4.67 -6.85 1.13
N GLU A 134 -4.67 -8.14 0.73
CA GLU A 134 -4.12 -9.24 1.54
C GLU A 134 -2.62 -9.05 1.84
N LEU A 135 -1.84 -8.60 0.84
CA LEU A 135 -0.39 -8.45 0.96
C LEU A 135 0.06 -7.14 1.62
N THR A 136 -0.81 -6.14 1.66
CA THR A 136 -0.50 -4.81 2.23
C THR A 136 -1.19 -4.53 3.56
N ALA A 137 -2.15 -5.34 3.97
CA ALA A 137 -2.92 -5.12 5.20
C ALA A 137 -2.04 -4.90 6.44
N ASP A 138 -1.00 -5.71 6.61
CA ASP A 138 -0.07 -5.63 7.75
C ASP A 138 1.04 -4.59 7.57
N LYS A 139 1.09 -3.91 6.41
CA LYS A 139 2.11 -2.90 6.10
C LYS A 139 1.60 -1.47 6.23
N LEU A 140 0.30 -1.30 6.33
CA LEU A 140 -0.30 0.02 6.56
C LEU A 140 -0.02 0.46 7.99
N PHE A 141 0.47 1.70 8.13
CA PHE A 141 0.83 2.29 9.43
C PHE A 141 1.87 1.47 10.22
N ASP A 142 2.78 0.79 9.51
CA ASP A 142 3.88 0.04 10.12
C ASP A 142 5.03 0.98 10.51
N PHE A 143 5.20 1.16 11.82
CA PHE A 143 6.25 1.96 12.45
C PHE A 143 7.30 1.10 13.18
N LYS A 144 7.40 -0.21 12.88
CA LYS A 144 8.37 -1.11 13.54
C LYS A 144 9.81 -0.66 13.39
N LYS A 145 10.13 -0.02 12.26
CA LYS A 145 11.48 0.54 12.04
C LYS A 145 11.75 1.67 13.02
N GLU A 146 10.83 2.63 13.14
CA GLU A 146 10.93 3.77 14.03
C GLU A 146 11.00 3.32 15.51
N GLU A 147 10.21 2.31 15.88
CA GLU A 147 10.28 1.71 17.24
C GLU A 147 11.65 1.07 17.52
N LYS A 148 12.26 0.41 16.52
CA LYS A 148 13.58 -0.22 16.62
C LYS A 148 14.69 0.82 16.69
N ASP A 149 14.65 1.81 15.79
CA ASP A 149 15.66 2.86 15.67
C ASP A 149 15.62 3.82 16.88
N ASN A 150 14.46 3.89 17.57
CA ASN A 150 14.22 4.68 18.78
C ASN A 150 14.65 6.15 18.65
N LYS A 151 14.40 6.74 17.47
CA LYS A 151 14.74 8.15 17.17
C LYS A 151 13.46 8.96 17.00
N PRO A 152 13.45 10.22 17.45
CA PRO A 152 12.34 11.14 17.18
C PRO A 152 12.15 11.33 15.67
N PHE A 153 10.89 11.49 15.25
CA PHE A 153 10.55 11.74 13.85
C PHE A 153 9.34 12.70 13.74
N VAL A 154 9.21 13.32 12.58
CA VAL A 154 8.12 14.22 12.24
C VAL A 154 7.04 13.44 11.50
N LEU A 155 5.82 13.48 12.01
CA LEU A 155 4.65 12.86 11.38
C LEU A 155 3.98 13.87 10.44
N GLY A 156 3.81 13.50 9.17
CA GLY A 156 3.04 14.29 8.20
C GLY A 156 1.64 13.74 8.02
N ILE A 157 0.65 14.63 7.99
CA ILE A 157 -0.75 14.31 7.67
C ILE A 157 -1.21 15.31 6.62
N ASP A 158 -1.54 14.83 5.42
CA ASP A 158 -1.90 15.68 4.30
C ASP A 158 -3.08 15.08 3.52
N GLU A 159 -3.73 15.92 2.72
CA GLU A 159 -4.88 15.58 1.90
C GLU A 159 -4.49 15.56 0.42
N VAL A 160 -4.62 14.40 -0.19
CA VAL A 160 -4.28 14.21 -1.61
C VAL A 160 -5.53 13.86 -2.42
N SER A 161 -5.69 14.52 -3.57
CA SER A 161 -6.75 14.18 -4.53
C SER A 161 -6.37 12.92 -5.29
N PHE A 162 -7.20 11.90 -5.19
CA PHE A 162 -7.07 10.65 -5.94
C PHE A 162 -8.21 10.53 -6.95
N ALA A 163 -7.89 10.21 -8.21
CA ALA A 163 -8.86 10.04 -9.29
C ALA A 163 -9.86 11.22 -9.44
N GLY A 164 -9.36 12.45 -9.40
CA GLY A 164 -10.06 13.68 -9.75
C GLY A 164 -10.91 14.32 -8.67
N ARG A 165 -11.72 13.59 -7.91
CA ARG A 165 -12.59 14.15 -6.85
C ARG A 165 -12.53 13.41 -5.53
N GLN A 166 -11.95 12.23 -5.51
CA GLN A 166 -11.84 11.47 -4.29
C GLN A 166 -10.61 11.93 -3.51
N MET A 167 -10.86 12.58 -2.38
CA MET A 167 -9.77 13.00 -1.49
C MET A 167 -9.47 11.89 -0.49
N VAL A 168 -8.20 11.65 -0.26
CA VAL A 168 -7.68 10.68 0.71
C VAL A 168 -6.74 11.40 1.67
N THR A 169 -6.67 10.91 2.92
CA THR A 169 -5.69 11.42 3.89
C THR A 169 -4.44 10.54 3.84
N THR A 170 -3.29 11.13 3.63
CA THR A 170 -1.99 10.46 3.70
C THR A 170 -1.36 10.66 5.08
N ILE A 171 -0.69 9.63 5.58
CA ILE A 171 0.08 9.68 6.82
C ILE A 171 1.49 9.19 6.50
N GLY A 172 2.50 9.99 6.82
CA GLY A 172 3.89 9.71 6.50
C GLY A 172 4.86 10.07 7.62
N ASN A 173 6.04 9.46 7.59
CA ASN A 173 7.21 9.91 8.33
C ASN A 173 7.98 10.86 7.40
N ILE A 174 7.93 12.17 7.72
CA ILE A 174 8.58 13.22 6.92
C ILE A 174 10.09 13.12 7.05
N THR A 175 10.60 12.83 8.24
CA THR A 175 12.04 12.70 8.50
C THR A 175 12.72 11.68 7.58
N ASP A 176 12.06 10.54 7.35
CA ASP A 176 12.57 9.47 6.46
C ASP A 176 12.00 9.55 5.04
N HIS A 177 11.16 10.55 4.71
CA HIS A 177 10.44 10.68 3.45
C HIS A 177 9.64 9.41 3.07
N LYS A 178 8.93 8.82 4.06
CA LYS A 178 8.19 7.57 3.86
C LYS A 178 6.70 7.72 4.09
N LEU A 179 5.92 7.38 3.07
CA LEU A 179 4.48 7.19 3.24
C LEU A 179 4.23 5.94 4.10
N LYS A 180 3.47 6.09 5.17
CA LYS A 180 3.09 5.02 6.11
C LYS A 180 1.71 4.46 5.85
N GLY A 181 0.80 5.27 5.34
CA GLY A 181 -0.53 4.80 5.01
C GLY A 181 -1.40 5.86 4.35
N ILE A 182 -2.51 5.37 3.80
CA ILE A 182 -3.54 6.19 3.15
C ILE A 182 -4.88 5.81 3.76
N LEU A 183 -5.62 6.82 4.22
CA LEU A 183 -7.01 6.68 4.66
C LEU A 183 -7.93 7.10 3.52
N ASN A 184 -8.84 6.23 3.14
CA ASN A 184 -9.89 6.54 2.16
C ASN A 184 -11.02 7.35 2.81
N SER A 185 -10.68 8.37 3.58
CA SER A 185 -11.61 9.17 4.34
C SER A 185 -10.96 10.47 4.82
N LYS A 186 -11.74 11.56 4.81
CA LYS A 186 -11.40 12.83 5.45
C LYS A 186 -11.97 12.96 6.87
N ARG A 187 -12.64 11.92 7.38
CA ARG A 187 -13.36 12.01 8.65
C ARG A 187 -12.37 12.06 9.82
N LYS A 188 -12.54 13.04 10.68
CA LYS A 188 -11.80 13.22 11.94
C LYS A 188 -11.71 11.93 12.75
N ASP A 189 -12.80 11.16 12.85
CA ASP A 189 -12.85 9.95 13.66
C ASP A 189 -12.03 8.80 13.09
N GLU A 190 -11.92 8.70 11.77
CA GLU A 190 -11.05 7.74 11.11
C GLU A 190 -9.57 8.06 11.40
N LEU A 191 -9.17 9.32 11.27
CA LEU A 191 -7.82 9.76 11.62
C LEU A 191 -7.52 9.51 13.10
N LYS A 192 -8.44 9.85 14.01
CA LYS A 192 -8.29 9.55 15.44
C LYS A 192 -8.11 8.06 15.71
N ARG A 193 -8.90 7.21 15.04
CA ARG A 193 -8.80 5.76 15.21
C ARG A 193 -7.40 5.28 14.84
N VAL A 194 -6.83 5.76 13.73
CA VAL A 194 -5.48 5.39 13.32
C VAL A 194 -4.43 5.94 14.29
N LEU A 195 -4.49 7.21 14.66
CA LEU A 195 -3.55 7.78 15.62
C LEU A 195 -3.61 7.08 17.00
N ARG A 196 -4.81 6.67 17.44
CA ARG A 196 -4.98 5.90 18.68
C ARG A 196 -4.37 4.51 18.62
N SER A 197 -4.35 3.88 17.43
CA SER A 197 -3.78 2.55 17.23
C SER A 197 -2.25 2.52 17.32
N PHE A 198 -1.58 3.67 17.27
CA PHE A 198 -0.14 3.75 17.46
C PHE A 198 0.24 3.35 18.89
N SER A 199 1.32 2.59 19.03
CA SER A 199 1.83 2.20 20.33
C SER A 199 2.22 3.45 21.18
N PRO A 200 2.21 3.36 22.52
CA PRO A 200 2.69 4.45 23.38
C PRO A 200 4.10 4.89 23.02
N LYS A 201 4.97 3.94 22.65
CA LYS A 201 6.33 4.21 22.22
C LYS A 201 6.38 5.05 20.94
N ILE A 202 5.58 4.70 19.93
CA ILE A 202 5.51 5.51 18.69
C ILE A 202 5.00 6.91 18.99
N LYS A 203 3.96 7.04 19.81
CA LYS A 203 3.44 8.37 20.20
C LYS A 203 4.50 9.24 20.89
N SER A 204 5.35 8.65 21.72
CA SER A 204 6.44 9.39 22.38
C SER A 204 7.60 9.75 21.45
N LEU A 205 7.76 9.05 20.33
CA LEU A 205 8.79 9.33 19.32
C LEU A 205 8.35 10.39 18.30
N ILE A 206 7.05 10.73 18.22
CA ILE A 206 6.57 11.80 17.36
C ILE A 206 6.95 13.14 18.00
N SER A 207 7.98 13.80 17.47
CA SER A 207 8.42 15.12 17.95
C SER A 207 7.47 16.23 17.51
N GLU A 208 7.02 16.16 16.26
CA GLU A 208 6.16 17.16 15.65
C GLU A 208 5.15 16.50 14.71
N VAL A 209 4.00 17.15 14.52
CA VAL A 209 3.02 16.76 13.49
C VAL A 209 2.84 17.91 12.52
N VAL A 210 3.16 17.66 11.26
CA VAL A 210 2.92 18.62 10.17
C VAL A 210 1.54 18.31 9.56
N ILE A 211 0.68 19.31 9.49
CA ILE A 211 -0.67 19.23 8.94
C ILE A 211 -0.93 20.37 7.96
N ASP A 212 -1.92 20.20 7.10
CA ASP A 212 -2.52 21.31 6.37
C ASP A 212 -3.34 22.24 7.32
N MET A 213 -3.91 23.30 6.78
CA MET A 213 -4.75 24.25 7.54
C MET A 213 -6.15 23.67 7.88
N CYS A 214 -6.38 22.36 7.77
CA CYS A 214 -7.67 21.74 8.03
C CYS A 214 -7.98 21.67 9.54
N PRO A 215 -9.03 22.36 10.03
CA PRO A 215 -9.39 22.35 11.45
C PRO A 215 -9.70 20.94 12.00
N LEU A 216 -10.20 20.03 11.15
CA LEU A 216 -10.53 18.67 11.53
C LEU A 216 -9.26 17.87 11.92
N TYR A 217 -8.16 18.05 11.18
CA TYR A 217 -6.89 17.42 11.48
C TYR A 217 -6.27 17.98 12.75
N LEU A 218 -6.26 19.32 12.90
CA LEU A 218 -5.82 19.97 14.11
C LEU A 218 -6.52 19.42 15.35
N MET A 219 -7.86 19.32 15.31
CA MET A 219 -8.65 18.79 16.43
C MET A 219 -8.37 17.30 16.68
N ALA A 220 -8.16 16.50 15.63
CA ALA A 220 -7.85 15.08 15.77
C ALA A 220 -6.49 14.88 16.45
N VAL A 221 -5.47 15.61 16.00
CA VAL A 221 -4.11 15.54 16.54
C VAL A 221 -4.07 16.00 17.98
N LYS A 222 -4.62 17.19 18.31
CA LYS A 222 -4.68 17.72 19.69
C LYS A 222 -5.34 16.74 20.68
N GLN A 223 -6.36 16.00 20.25
CA GLN A 223 -7.05 15.06 21.13
C GLN A 223 -6.30 13.74 21.37
N VAL A 224 -5.42 13.32 20.45
CA VAL A 224 -4.72 12.04 20.56
C VAL A 224 -3.25 12.21 20.92
N LEU A 225 -2.64 13.32 20.52
CA LEU A 225 -1.23 13.68 20.75
C LEU A 225 -1.16 15.09 21.38
N PRO A 226 -1.70 15.28 22.59
CA PRO A 226 -1.85 16.63 23.20
C PRO A 226 -0.53 17.33 23.46
N ASN A 227 0.55 16.60 23.68
CA ASN A 227 1.87 17.14 24.02
C ASN A 227 2.80 17.31 22.81
N THR A 228 2.33 17.00 21.60
CA THR A 228 3.15 17.08 20.39
C THR A 228 2.98 18.45 19.73
N ALA A 229 4.09 19.07 19.33
CA ALA A 229 4.06 20.31 18.57
C ALA A 229 3.37 20.12 17.23
N ILE A 230 2.51 21.08 16.85
CA ILE A 230 1.79 21.03 15.58
C ILE A 230 2.34 22.16 14.71
N VAL A 231 2.80 21.79 13.53
CA VAL A 231 3.34 22.69 12.51
C VAL A 231 2.39 22.71 11.33
N VAL A 232 2.07 23.90 10.84
CA VAL A 232 1.28 24.04 9.60
C VAL A 232 2.23 24.01 8.42
N ASP A 233 1.89 23.24 7.37
CA ASP A 233 2.66 23.18 6.14
C ASP A 233 2.67 24.56 5.46
N HIS A 234 3.86 25.12 5.28
CA HIS A 234 4.08 26.44 4.69
C HIS A 234 3.50 26.55 3.26
N PHE A 235 3.49 25.46 2.49
CA PHE A 235 2.91 25.45 1.14
C PHE A 235 1.42 25.83 1.18
N HIS A 236 0.67 25.30 2.14
CA HIS A 236 -0.76 25.62 2.30
C HIS A 236 -0.97 27.07 2.75
N ILE A 237 -0.05 27.63 3.56
CA ILE A 237 -0.08 29.06 3.96
C ILE A 237 0.11 29.95 2.74
N ILE A 238 1.14 29.68 1.93
CA ILE A 238 1.40 30.45 0.70
C ILE A 238 0.24 30.30 -0.30
N GLN A 239 -0.31 29.08 -0.43
CA GLN A 239 -1.46 28.84 -1.30
C GLN A 239 -2.69 29.64 -0.87
N ASP A 240 -2.97 29.72 0.45
CA ASP A 240 -4.09 30.52 0.97
C ASP A 240 -3.85 32.02 0.77
N ALA A 241 -2.64 32.51 1.04
CA ALA A 241 -2.25 33.89 0.76
C ALA A 241 -2.44 34.24 -0.72
N ASN A 242 -1.97 33.39 -1.63
CA ASN A 242 -2.14 33.60 -3.07
C ASN A 242 -3.62 33.57 -3.52
N LYS A 243 -4.47 32.74 -2.88
CA LYS A 243 -5.92 32.74 -3.15
C LYS A 243 -6.58 34.05 -2.71
N ARG A 244 -6.18 34.61 -1.56
CA ARG A 244 -6.69 35.90 -1.05
C ARG A 244 -6.26 37.03 -1.96
N ILE A 245 -4.98 37.09 -2.36
CA ILE A 245 -4.47 38.05 -3.33
C ILE A 245 -5.28 37.94 -4.65
N ASP A 246 -5.52 36.76 -5.17
CA ASP A 246 -6.32 36.56 -6.36
C ASP A 246 -7.77 37.04 -6.18
N GLY A 247 -8.38 36.78 -5.05
CA GLY A 247 -9.73 37.27 -4.73
C GLY A 247 -9.80 38.80 -4.78
N THR A 248 -8.87 39.48 -4.09
CA THR A 248 -8.77 40.94 -4.09
C THR A 248 -8.50 41.47 -5.53
N ARG A 249 -7.56 40.85 -6.24
CA ARG A 249 -7.24 41.18 -7.62
C ARG A 249 -8.47 41.14 -8.55
N TYR A 250 -9.28 40.07 -8.47
CA TYR A 250 -10.51 39.97 -9.28
C TYR A 250 -11.52 41.06 -8.92
N LEU A 251 -11.68 41.34 -7.63
CA LEU A 251 -12.57 42.40 -7.17
C LEU A 251 -12.15 43.78 -7.72
N LEU A 252 -10.86 44.11 -7.60
CA LEU A 252 -10.30 45.37 -8.11
C LEU A 252 -10.42 45.47 -9.65
N GLN A 253 -10.16 44.39 -10.38
CA GLN A 253 -10.35 44.35 -11.83
C GLN A 253 -11.80 44.59 -12.23
N ASP A 254 -12.76 44.06 -11.45
CA ASP A 254 -14.17 44.26 -11.75
C ASP A 254 -14.62 45.71 -11.48
N ILE A 255 -14.16 46.29 -10.40
CA ILE A 255 -14.47 47.67 -10.02
C ILE A 255 -13.84 48.66 -11.02
N HIS A 256 -12.55 48.53 -11.27
CA HIS A 256 -11.78 49.53 -12.06
C HIS A 256 -11.73 49.20 -13.58
N LYS A 257 -12.28 48.04 -14.01
CA LYS A 257 -12.22 47.55 -15.40
C LYS A 257 -10.81 47.54 -16.01
N LYS A 258 -9.78 47.41 -15.17
CA LYS A 258 -8.36 47.40 -15.50
C LYS A 258 -7.74 46.04 -15.19
N LYS A 259 -7.02 45.44 -16.12
CA LYS A 259 -6.39 44.13 -15.95
C LYS A 259 -5.16 44.23 -15.04
N ILE A 260 -5.16 43.48 -13.95
CA ILE A 260 -4.03 43.35 -13.01
C ILE A 260 -3.39 41.95 -13.21
N PRO A 261 -2.10 41.87 -13.62
CA PRO A 261 -1.44 40.59 -13.89
C PRO A 261 -1.17 39.80 -12.61
N ARG A 262 -1.70 38.60 -12.52
CA ARG A 262 -1.53 37.69 -11.37
C ARG A 262 -0.06 37.41 -11.04
N TYR A 263 0.73 37.09 -12.07
CA TYR A 263 2.10 36.60 -11.90
C TYR A 263 3.02 37.61 -11.18
N ILE A 264 2.77 38.91 -11.32
CA ILE A 264 3.54 39.95 -10.62
C ILE A 264 3.24 39.96 -9.13
N LEU A 265 1.99 39.70 -8.72
CA LEU A 265 1.55 39.71 -7.35
C LEU A 265 1.93 38.43 -6.58
N THR A 266 2.14 37.31 -7.27
CA THR A 266 2.40 36.01 -6.66
C THR A 266 3.83 35.49 -6.85
N LYS A 267 4.67 36.24 -7.59
CA LYS A 267 6.08 35.90 -7.81
C LYS A 267 6.93 36.39 -6.63
N ASN A 268 7.98 35.62 -6.29
CA ASN A 268 8.92 36.08 -5.26
C ASN A 268 9.60 37.38 -5.68
N LYS A 269 9.87 38.23 -4.72
CA LYS A 269 10.48 39.55 -4.97
C LYS A 269 11.83 39.43 -5.65
N GLU A 270 12.62 38.42 -5.31
CA GLU A 270 13.94 38.14 -5.87
C GLU A 270 13.89 37.72 -7.34
N ASP A 271 12.76 37.18 -7.78
CA ASP A 271 12.56 36.71 -9.14
C ASP A 271 11.97 37.77 -10.08
N LEU A 272 11.60 38.94 -9.55
CA LEU A 272 11.08 40.05 -10.34
C LEU A 272 12.21 40.77 -11.05
N ILE A 273 12.05 41.02 -12.35
CA ILE A 273 12.99 41.86 -13.18
C ILE A 273 12.59 43.33 -13.13
N GLY A 274 13.52 44.23 -13.40
CA GLY A 274 13.39 45.69 -13.20
C GLY A 274 12.03 46.30 -13.54
N GLN A 275 11.53 46.09 -14.78
CA GLN A 275 10.20 46.59 -15.19
C GLN A 275 9.04 46.02 -14.37
N GLN A 276 9.15 44.78 -13.93
CA GLN A 276 8.12 44.13 -13.09
C GLN A 276 8.09 44.70 -11.67
N ILE A 277 9.26 45.12 -11.15
CA ILE A 277 9.38 45.76 -9.83
C ILE A 277 8.67 47.11 -9.85
N HIS A 278 8.94 47.93 -10.89
CA HIS A 278 8.27 49.23 -11.04
C HIS A 278 6.77 49.07 -11.16
N TYR A 279 6.32 48.13 -12.01
CA TYR A 279 4.90 47.88 -12.20
C TYR A 279 4.20 47.37 -10.91
N LEU A 280 4.87 46.54 -10.11
CA LEU A 280 4.35 46.14 -8.80
C LEU A 280 4.24 47.34 -7.86
N ALA A 281 5.23 48.20 -7.83
CA ALA A 281 5.20 49.43 -7.00
C ALA A 281 4.04 50.37 -7.40
N ASP A 282 3.76 50.48 -8.70
CA ASP A 282 2.63 51.29 -9.21
C ASP A 282 1.29 50.66 -8.78
N ILE A 283 1.14 49.32 -8.86
CA ILE A 283 -0.06 48.63 -8.39
C ILE A 283 -0.28 48.84 -6.88
N ILE A 284 0.77 48.71 -6.05
CA ILE A 284 0.67 48.89 -4.58
C ILE A 284 0.32 50.33 -4.26
N LYS A 285 0.80 51.29 -5.03
CA LYS A 285 0.50 52.71 -4.84
C LYS A 285 -0.94 53.06 -5.27
N GLU A 286 -1.43 52.44 -6.34
CA GLU A 286 -2.79 52.64 -6.85
C GLU A 286 -3.85 51.95 -5.98
N TYR A 287 -3.48 50.80 -5.36
CA TYR A 287 -4.36 49.97 -4.53
C TYR A 287 -3.65 49.62 -3.18
N PRO A 288 -3.62 50.53 -2.24
CA PRO A 288 -2.91 50.37 -0.97
C PRO A 288 -3.52 49.32 -0.01
#